data_462e900b27aa680e668ec7e0eb3f7b9a
#
_entry.id   462e900b27aa680e668ec7e0eb3f7b9a
#
_cell.length_a   1.000
_cell.length_b   1.000
_cell.length_c   1.000
_cell.angle_alpha   90.00
_cell.angle_beta   90.00
_cell.angle_gamma   90.00
#
_symmetry.space_group_name_H-M   'P 1'
#
loop_
_entity.id
_entity.type
_entity.pdbx_description
1 polymer ?
#
loop_
_entity_poly.entity_id
_entity_poly.type
_entity_poly.pdbx_seq_one_letter_code
_entity_poly.pdbx_strand_id
1 'polypeptide(L)'
;MNFDAVYIITIDLRPEYLQELIERANKIPLPEGSQIILMEGFLGKNLLENPQDYPEYRLYPDWNLDDGRWWWWQRPALAGEAGGMISHTKCWEHAYENGFERILILEDDFLPTNELNWNIFEETEGYDWDLCLLSHNSLHEYFGDITPPSEIRMEYFIKPTFFYNTHSYILTQEGIRRLVEDHLDMLKQNIIVSDEFLSAVIASHPRPDVRQMFISNIRAIATRHSYITQTRYESAGNSLTEPLEGELSEPQRP
;
A
#
# COMPACT_ATOMS: atom_id res chain seq x y z
N MET A 1 3.91 21.59 -0.69
CA MET A 1 4.11 20.32 0.06
C MET A 1 5.57 19.92 -0.04
N ASN A 2 6.22 19.40 1.04
CA ASN A 2 7.60 18.93 1.03
C ASN A 2 7.63 17.46 1.43
N PHE A 3 8.62 16.70 0.94
CA PHE A 3 8.89 15.32 1.32
C PHE A 3 10.32 15.21 1.86
N ASP A 4 10.49 14.56 3.01
CA ASP A 4 11.82 14.20 3.52
C ASP A 4 12.38 13.04 2.68
N ALA A 5 11.53 12.08 2.34
CA ALA A 5 11.90 10.94 1.52
C ALA A 5 10.80 10.52 0.54
N VAL A 6 11.24 10.00 -0.60
CA VAL A 6 10.45 9.27 -1.59
C VAL A 6 11.01 7.86 -1.66
N TYR A 7 10.30 6.91 -1.08
CA TYR A 7 10.67 5.50 -1.15
C TYR A 7 10.19 4.89 -2.45
N ILE A 8 11.04 4.10 -3.08
CA ILE A 8 10.67 3.23 -4.20
C ILE A 8 11.00 1.82 -3.77
N ILE A 9 9.98 1.01 -3.57
CA ILE A 9 10.11 -0.39 -3.17
C ILE A 9 10.36 -1.21 -4.42
N THR A 10 11.46 -1.98 -4.45
CA THR A 10 11.76 -2.91 -5.54
C THR A 10 12.55 -4.11 -5.05
N ILE A 11 12.33 -5.26 -5.67
CA ILE A 11 13.15 -6.47 -5.48
C ILE A 11 14.17 -6.65 -6.60
N ASP A 12 14.08 -5.89 -7.68
CA ASP A 12 15.01 -5.92 -8.80
C ASP A 12 16.13 -4.92 -8.58
N LEU A 13 17.28 -5.42 -8.15
CA LEU A 13 18.45 -4.61 -7.82
C LEU A 13 19.44 -4.46 -9.00
N ARG A 14 19.05 -4.81 -10.22
CA ARG A 14 19.90 -4.60 -11.40
C ARG A 14 20.12 -3.09 -11.60
N PRO A 15 21.37 -2.65 -11.80
CA PRO A 15 21.71 -1.22 -11.87
C PRO A 15 20.90 -0.46 -12.93
N GLU A 16 20.69 -1.07 -14.10
CA GLU A 16 19.91 -0.48 -15.19
C GLU A 16 18.43 -0.25 -14.80
N TYR A 17 17.84 -1.18 -14.04
CA TYR A 17 16.46 -1.04 -13.58
C TYR A 17 16.34 0.02 -12.47
N LEU A 18 17.28 0.03 -11.53
CA LEU A 18 17.33 1.06 -10.49
C LEU A 18 17.48 2.47 -11.09
N GLN A 19 18.30 2.61 -12.14
CA GLN A 19 18.44 3.87 -12.86
C GLN A 19 17.13 4.27 -13.55
N GLU A 20 16.43 3.32 -14.19
CA GLU A 20 15.11 3.57 -14.79
C GLU A 20 14.09 4.06 -13.74
N LEU A 21 14.05 3.43 -12.55
CA LEU A 21 13.17 3.85 -11.46
C LEU A 21 13.45 5.29 -11.02
N ILE A 22 14.72 5.65 -10.87
CA ILE A 22 15.12 7.03 -10.53
C ILE A 22 14.71 8.01 -11.62
N GLU A 23 14.92 7.68 -12.90
CA GLU A 23 14.50 8.50 -14.03
C GLU A 23 12.98 8.66 -14.09
N ARG A 24 12.24 7.62 -13.73
CA ARG A 24 10.79 7.64 -13.64
C ARG A 24 10.32 8.52 -12.48
N ALA A 25 10.96 8.42 -11.31
CA ALA A 25 10.66 9.26 -10.15
C ALA A 25 10.96 10.75 -10.41
N ASN A 26 12.00 11.05 -11.19
CA ASN A 26 12.34 12.42 -11.58
C ASN A 26 11.28 13.09 -12.50
N LYS A 27 10.32 12.32 -13.02
CA LYS A 27 9.16 12.89 -13.75
C LYS A 27 8.08 13.39 -12.79
N ILE A 28 8.11 12.96 -11.52
CA ILE A 28 7.27 13.52 -10.46
C ILE A 28 7.85 14.91 -10.13
N PRO A 29 7.03 15.97 -10.06
CA PRO A 29 7.53 17.32 -9.72
C PRO A 29 7.88 17.41 -8.22
N LEU A 30 8.88 16.64 -7.79
CA LEU A 30 9.28 16.56 -6.38
C LEU A 30 9.79 17.93 -5.90
N PRO A 31 9.43 18.35 -4.68
CA PRO A 31 9.97 19.53 -4.05
C PRO A 31 11.49 19.44 -3.88
N GLU A 32 12.17 20.60 -3.92
CA GLU A 32 13.62 20.66 -3.68
C GLU A 32 13.97 20.10 -2.30
N GLY A 33 15.00 19.28 -2.24
CA GLY A 33 15.46 18.62 -1.02
C GLY A 33 14.82 17.25 -0.74
N SER A 34 13.85 16.80 -1.54
CA SER A 34 13.29 15.45 -1.41
C SER A 34 14.36 14.39 -1.72
N GLN A 35 14.57 13.45 -0.80
CA GLN A 35 15.53 12.37 -0.96
C GLN A 35 14.83 11.14 -1.59
N ILE A 36 15.34 10.63 -2.72
CA ILE A 36 14.90 9.36 -3.29
C ILE A 36 15.65 8.21 -2.59
N ILE A 37 14.90 7.28 -2.01
CA ILE A 37 15.42 6.10 -1.32
C ILE A 37 14.89 4.85 -2.06
N LEU A 38 15.80 4.10 -2.67
CA LEU A 38 15.49 2.79 -3.21
C LEU A 38 15.45 1.78 -2.05
N MET A 39 14.26 1.32 -1.70
CA MET A 39 14.06 0.36 -0.62
C MET A 39 14.10 -1.05 -1.20
N GLU A 40 15.08 -1.83 -0.77
CA GLU A 40 15.14 -3.25 -1.13
C GLU A 40 13.92 -3.99 -0.56
N GLY A 41 13.10 -4.48 -1.47
CA GLY A 41 11.89 -5.24 -1.15
C GLY A 41 12.21 -6.58 -0.51
N PHE A 42 11.32 -7.06 0.34
CA PHE A 42 11.42 -8.38 0.94
C PHE A 42 10.90 -9.45 -0.02
N LEU A 43 11.68 -10.48 -0.25
CA LEU A 43 11.24 -11.64 -1.03
C LEU A 43 10.35 -12.53 -0.17
N GLY A 44 9.04 -12.40 -0.28
CA GLY A 44 8.09 -13.17 0.51
C GLY A 44 8.21 -14.69 0.34
N LYS A 45 8.75 -15.16 -0.77
CA LYS A 45 9.12 -16.57 -0.97
C LYS A 45 10.05 -17.07 0.14
N ASN A 46 10.98 -16.25 0.62
CA ASN A 46 11.89 -16.61 1.69
C ASN A 46 11.13 -16.90 3.00
N LEU A 47 10.12 -16.09 3.31
CA LEU A 47 9.27 -16.32 4.49
C LEU A 47 8.46 -17.62 4.36
N LEU A 48 7.93 -17.91 3.18
CA LEU A 48 7.10 -19.10 2.96
C LEU A 48 7.93 -20.39 3.01
N GLU A 49 9.14 -20.38 2.47
CA GLU A 49 10.01 -21.57 2.40
C GLU A 49 10.82 -21.78 3.69
N ASN A 50 11.21 -20.69 4.36
CA ASN A 50 12.10 -20.73 5.53
C ASN A 50 11.60 -19.83 6.67
N PRO A 51 10.37 -20.02 7.18
CA PRO A 51 9.79 -19.13 8.19
C PRO A 51 10.61 -19.06 9.49
N GLN A 52 11.40 -20.08 9.79
CA GLN A 52 12.28 -20.13 10.96
C GLN A 52 13.43 -19.09 10.90
N ASP A 53 13.78 -18.63 9.70
CA ASP A 53 14.84 -17.63 9.50
C ASP A 53 14.33 -16.19 9.69
N TYR A 54 13.00 -16.03 9.79
CA TYR A 54 12.30 -14.76 9.96
C TYR A 54 11.29 -14.83 11.11
N PRO A 55 11.76 -15.10 12.35
CA PRO A 55 10.86 -15.35 13.49
C PRO A 55 9.99 -14.16 13.88
N GLU A 56 10.37 -12.95 13.44
CA GLU A 56 9.61 -11.72 13.65
C GLU A 56 8.37 -11.61 12.75
N TYR A 57 8.31 -12.37 11.65
CA TYR A 57 7.20 -12.33 10.70
C TYR A 57 6.41 -13.63 10.73
N ARG A 58 5.08 -13.50 10.74
CA ARG A 58 4.15 -14.63 10.64
C ARG A 58 2.99 -14.27 9.74
N LEU A 59 2.67 -15.14 8.78
CA LEU A 59 1.44 -14.99 8.01
C LEU A 59 0.22 -15.13 8.92
N TYR A 60 -0.83 -14.36 8.66
CA TYR A 60 -2.10 -14.53 9.33
C TYR A 60 -2.68 -15.92 9.00
N PRO A 61 -2.82 -16.81 10.00
CA PRO A 61 -3.16 -18.22 9.74
C PRO A 61 -4.57 -18.40 9.17
N ASP A 62 -5.50 -17.51 9.53
CA ASP A 62 -6.90 -17.56 9.11
C ASP A 62 -7.18 -16.67 7.88
N TRP A 63 -6.12 -16.31 7.12
CA TRP A 63 -6.29 -15.51 5.90
C TRP A 63 -7.21 -16.19 4.89
N ASN A 64 -7.01 -17.48 4.66
CA ASN A 64 -7.85 -18.26 3.76
C ASN A 64 -9.22 -18.51 4.40
N LEU A 65 -10.24 -17.86 3.86
CA LEU A 65 -11.62 -17.92 4.38
C LEU A 65 -12.59 -18.31 3.25
N ASP A 66 -13.12 -19.52 3.32
CA ASP A 66 -14.14 -19.99 2.38
C ASP A 66 -15.54 -19.54 2.82
N ASP A 67 -15.82 -18.23 2.66
CA ASP A 67 -17.13 -17.63 2.97
C ASP A 67 -17.93 -17.23 1.72
N GLY A 68 -17.41 -17.48 0.53
CA GLY A 68 -18.07 -17.23 -0.75
C GLY A 68 -18.17 -15.76 -1.17
N ARG A 69 -17.76 -14.79 -0.32
CA ARG A 69 -17.93 -13.35 -0.59
C ARG A 69 -16.89 -12.79 -1.55
N TRP A 70 -15.64 -13.19 -1.38
CA TRP A 70 -14.53 -12.64 -2.16
C TRP A 70 -13.47 -13.69 -2.43
N TRP A 71 -13.19 -13.96 -3.69
CA TRP A 71 -12.29 -15.04 -4.08
C TRP A 71 -10.83 -14.86 -3.59
N TRP A 72 -10.36 -13.60 -3.40
CA TRP A 72 -9.06 -13.32 -2.82
C TRP A 72 -8.89 -13.88 -1.41
N TRP A 73 -9.96 -13.99 -0.65
CA TRP A 73 -9.92 -14.56 0.69
C TRP A 73 -10.02 -16.09 0.70
N GLN A 74 -10.33 -16.70 -0.44
CA GLN A 74 -10.51 -18.16 -0.57
C GLN A 74 -9.22 -18.87 -1.00
N ARG A 75 -8.08 -18.23 -0.85
CA ARG A 75 -6.76 -18.75 -1.19
C ARG A 75 -5.73 -18.33 -0.12
N PRO A 76 -4.60 -19.06 -0.02
CA PRO A 76 -3.48 -18.60 0.80
C PRO A 76 -2.96 -17.23 0.32
N ALA A 77 -2.33 -16.48 1.23
CA ALA A 77 -1.56 -15.30 0.85
C ALA A 77 -0.40 -15.71 -0.07
N LEU A 78 -0.18 -14.95 -1.13
CA LEU A 78 0.90 -15.21 -2.07
C LEU A 78 2.23 -14.65 -1.56
N ALA A 79 3.33 -15.22 -2.07
CA ALA A 79 4.67 -14.77 -1.72
C ALA A 79 4.87 -13.27 -1.99
N GLY A 80 4.42 -12.76 -3.14
CA GLY A 80 4.49 -11.35 -3.48
C GLY A 80 3.69 -10.46 -2.53
N GLU A 81 2.52 -10.90 -2.10
CA GLU A 81 1.67 -10.16 -1.15
C GLU A 81 2.33 -10.06 0.23
N ALA A 82 2.86 -11.16 0.75
CA ALA A 82 3.60 -11.17 2.01
C ALA A 82 4.86 -10.30 1.91
N GLY A 83 5.60 -10.43 0.81
CA GLY A 83 6.81 -9.64 0.55
C GLY A 83 6.51 -8.15 0.42
N GLY A 84 5.45 -7.79 -0.31
CA GLY A 84 4.97 -6.42 -0.45
C GLY A 84 4.66 -5.80 0.92
N MET A 85 3.84 -6.47 1.73
CA MET A 85 3.49 -5.98 3.07
C MET A 85 4.73 -5.74 3.93
N ILE A 86 5.66 -6.71 4.01
CA ILE A 86 6.90 -6.56 4.76
C ILE A 86 7.75 -5.41 4.22
N SER A 87 7.79 -5.21 2.91
CA SER A 87 8.53 -4.10 2.29
C SER A 87 7.97 -2.73 2.67
N HIS A 88 6.65 -2.60 2.74
CA HIS A 88 6.01 -1.39 3.24
C HIS A 88 6.35 -1.12 4.71
N THR A 89 6.35 -2.16 5.57
CA THR A 89 6.73 -1.97 6.99
C THR A 89 8.17 -1.47 7.13
N LYS A 90 9.10 -1.94 6.31
CA LYS A 90 10.49 -1.44 6.30
C LYS A 90 10.57 0.07 5.99
N CYS A 91 9.74 0.56 5.06
CA CYS A 91 9.68 1.99 4.76
C CYS A 91 9.18 2.78 5.97
N TRP A 92 8.15 2.29 6.66
CA TRP A 92 7.61 2.97 7.83
C TRP A 92 8.59 2.97 9.00
N GLU A 93 9.23 1.85 9.29
CA GLU A 93 10.26 1.74 10.34
C GLU A 93 11.43 2.68 10.06
N HIS A 94 11.96 2.66 8.84
CA HIS A 94 13.05 3.56 8.45
C HIS A 94 12.66 5.04 8.58
N ALA A 95 11.45 5.41 8.13
CA ALA A 95 10.97 6.77 8.24
C ALA A 95 10.78 7.21 9.70
N TYR A 96 10.25 6.33 10.54
CA TYR A 96 10.06 6.56 11.97
C TYR A 96 11.40 6.76 12.69
N GLU A 97 12.36 5.89 12.46
CA GLU A 97 13.70 5.94 13.05
C GLU A 97 14.47 7.21 12.66
N ASN A 98 14.22 7.74 11.44
CA ASN A 98 14.85 8.98 10.97
C ASN A 98 14.05 10.24 11.32
N GLY A 99 12.89 10.11 11.96
CA GLY A 99 12.06 11.24 12.38
C GLY A 99 11.47 12.04 11.21
N PHE A 100 11.22 11.40 10.07
CA PHE A 100 10.68 12.07 8.88
C PHE A 100 9.26 12.60 9.13
N GLU A 101 9.01 13.82 8.66
CA GLU A 101 7.71 14.48 8.81
C GLU A 101 6.73 14.08 7.71
N ARG A 102 7.25 13.80 6.50
CA ARG A 102 6.42 13.40 5.36
C ARG A 102 7.20 12.56 4.37
N ILE A 103 6.60 11.43 3.99
CA ILE A 103 7.16 10.52 3.00
C ILE A 103 6.16 10.22 1.88
N LEU A 104 6.68 9.95 0.70
CA LEU A 104 5.96 9.35 -0.42
C LEU A 104 6.46 7.91 -0.58
N ILE A 105 5.56 6.93 -0.67
CA ILE A 105 5.88 5.53 -0.92
C ILE A 105 5.36 5.16 -2.30
N LEU A 106 6.21 4.50 -3.08
CA LEU A 106 5.95 4.02 -4.44
C LEU A 106 6.37 2.56 -4.56
N GLU A 107 5.56 1.73 -5.20
CA GLU A 107 5.98 0.40 -5.69
C GLU A 107 6.67 0.56 -7.05
N ASP A 108 7.54 -0.34 -7.47
CA ASP A 108 8.40 -0.17 -8.64
C ASP A 108 7.67 -0.15 -9.99
N ASP A 109 6.40 -0.52 -10.01
CA ASP A 109 5.54 -0.40 -11.18
C ASP A 109 4.79 0.96 -11.28
N PHE A 110 5.09 1.92 -10.41
CA PHE A 110 4.48 3.25 -10.45
C PHE A 110 4.70 3.97 -11.78
N LEU A 111 3.67 4.68 -12.24
CA LEU A 111 3.71 5.50 -13.44
C LEU A 111 3.08 6.87 -13.15
N PRO A 112 3.88 7.95 -13.04
CA PRO A 112 3.33 9.27 -12.78
C PRO A 112 2.58 9.80 -13.99
N THR A 113 1.43 10.44 -13.76
CA THR A 113 0.70 11.16 -14.80
C THR A 113 1.23 12.59 -14.94
N ASN A 114 1.01 13.22 -16.09
CA ASN A 114 1.41 14.62 -16.32
C ASN A 114 0.54 15.63 -15.55
N GLU A 115 -0.51 15.18 -14.86
CA GLU A 115 -1.48 16.02 -14.16
C GLU A 115 -1.13 16.24 -12.69
N LEU A 116 -0.12 15.55 -12.18
CA LEU A 116 0.28 15.67 -10.78
C LEU A 116 0.82 17.06 -10.47
N ASN A 117 0.09 17.77 -9.60
CA ASN A 117 0.46 19.07 -9.10
C ASN A 117 0.25 19.13 -7.58
N TRP A 118 1.31 19.31 -6.82
CA TRP A 118 1.26 19.32 -5.36
C TRP A 118 0.45 20.51 -4.76
N ASN A 119 0.13 21.52 -5.56
CA ASN A 119 -0.69 22.65 -5.08
C ASN A 119 -2.14 22.22 -4.73
N ILE A 120 -2.63 21.09 -5.26
CA ILE A 120 -3.93 20.53 -4.82
C ILE A 120 -3.99 20.33 -3.31
N PHE A 121 -2.86 20.06 -2.66
CA PHE A 121 -2.79 19.86 -1.22
C PHE A 121 -2.96 21.13 -0.39
N GLU A 122 -3.02 22.30 -1.01
CA GLU A 122 -3.42 23.55 -0.32
C GLU A 122 -4.86 23.45 0.21
N GLU A 123 -5.71 22.65 -0.43
CA GLU A 123 -7.05 22.36 0.08
C GLU A 123 -7.07 21.61 1.40
N THR A 124 -6.00 20.90 1.71
CA THR A 124 -5.91 20.12 2.96
C THR A 124 -5.42 20.95 4.14
N GLU A 125 -5.15 22.24 3.95
CA GLU A 125 -4.72 23.12 5.03
C GLU A 125 -5.80 23.21 6.12
N GLY A 126 -5.41 22.88 7.35
CA GLY A 126 -6.34 22.81 8.48
C GLY A 126 -7.21 21.55 8.53
N TYR A 127 -7.03 20.61 7.62
CA TYR A 127 -7.66 19.29 7.67
C TYR A 127 -6.66 18.24 8.15
N ASP A 128 -6.98 17.60 9.25
CA ASP A 128 -6.12 16.57 9.82
C ASP A 128 -6.21 15.26 9.03
N TRP A 129 -5.10 14.83 8.46
CA TRP A 129 -4.95 13.54 7.80
C TRP A 129 -3.59 12.91 8.09
N ASP A 130 -3.53 11.60 8.05
CA ASP A 130 -2.35 10.79 8.35
C ASP A 130 -1.81 10.11 7.09
N LEU A 131 -2.71 9.72 6.17
CA LEU A 131 -2.41 9.03 4.94
C LEU A 131 -3.20 9.63 3.78
N CYS A 132 -2.54 9.80 2.61
CA CYS A 132 -3.20 10.18 1.36
C CYS A 132 -2.89 9.17 0.26
N LEU A 133 -3.93 8.54 -0.28
CA LEU A 133 -3.82 7.68 -1.46
C LEU A 133 -3.77 8.55 -2.73
N LEU A 134 -2.73 8.37 -3.56
CA LEU A 134 -2.58 9.06 -4.85
C LEU A 134 -3.21 8.29 -6.01
N SER A 135 -3.51 7.02 -5.78
CA SER A 135 -4.32 6.15 -6.63
C SER A 135 -4.98 5.09 -5.76
N HIS A 136 -6.20 4.72 -6.10
CA HIS A 136 -6.93 3.67 -5.39
C HIS A 136 -8.09 3.15 -6.23
N ASN A 137 -8.50 1.91 -5.99
CA ASN A 137 -9.73 1.32 -6.48
C ASN A 137 -10.67 1.12 -5.31
N SER A 138 -11.76 1.89 -5.23
CA SER A 138 -12.80 1.67 -4.23
C SER A 138 -13.56 0.39 -4.53
N LEU A 139 -13.75 -0.45 -3.51
CA LEU A 139 -14.42 -1.74 -3.63
C LEU A 139 -15.80 -1.78 -2.96
N HIS A 140 -16.34 -0.65 -2.53
CA HIS A 140 -17.63 -0.58 -1.84
C HIS A 140 -18.79 -1.19 -2.65
N GLU A 141 -18.72 -1.16 -3.98
CA GLU A 141 -19.75 -1.74 -4.84
C GLU A 141 -19.82 -3.28 -4.76
N TYR A 142 -18.72 -3.92 -4.38
CA TYR A 142 -18.66 -5.38 -4.24
C TYR A 142 -19.12 -5.89 -2.88
N PHE A 143 -19.23 -5.01 -1.88
CA PHE A 143 -19.57 -5.35 -0.52
C PHE A 143 -20.69 -4.43 -0.02
N GLY A 144 -21.92 -4.91 -0.06
CA GLY A 144 -23.11 -4.13 0.26
C GLY A 144 -23.20 -3.62 1.72
N ASP A 145 -22.35 -4.10 2.60
CA ASP A 145 -22.23 -3.70 4.00
C ASP A 145 -21.10 -2.66 4.23
N ILE A 146 -20.37 -2.27 3.18
CA ILE A 146 -19.33 -1.24 3.26
C ILE A 146 -19.91 0.12 2.90
N THR A 147 -19.63 1.09 3.75
CA THR A 147 -19.96 2.49 3.45
C THR A 147 -19.20 2.95 2.21
N PRO A 148 -19.85 3.55 1.21
CA PRO A 148 -19.15 4.12 0.07
C PRO A 148 -18.21 5.25 0.52
N PRO A 149 -17.19 5.59 -0.30
CA PRO A 149 -16.37 6.77 -0.07
C PRO A 149 -17.24 8.00 0.15
N SER A 150 -16.92 8.78 1.17
CA SER A 150 -17.72 9.96 1.48
C SER A 150 -17.10 11.22 0.91
N GLU A 151 -17.98 12.11 0.47
CA GLU A 151 -17.61 13.45 0.05
C GLU A 151 -17.10 14.25 1.25
N ILE A 152 -16.01 14.97 1.05
CA ILE A 152 -15.50 16.01 1.93
C ILE A 152 -15.57 17.35 1.18
N ARG A 153 -15.49 18.47 1.88
CA ARG A 153 -15.57 19.79 1.26
C ARG A 153 -14.25 20.17 0.57
N MET A 154 -13.81 19.31 -0.36
CA MET A 154 -12.60 19.47 -1.14
C MET A 154 -12.86 19.07 -2.58
N GLU A 155 -12.29 19.81 -3.53
CA GLU A 155 -12.45 19.55 -4.96
C GLU A 155 -11.65 18.31 -5.39
N TYR A 156 -10.43 18.17 -4.87
CA TYR A 156 -9.49 17.14 -5.32
C TYR A 156 -9.47 15.86 -4.47
N PHE A 157 -10.13 15.85 -3.31
CA PHE A 157 -10.05 14.74 -2.36
C PHE A 157 -11.41 14.18 -1.95
N ILE A 158 -11.39 12.92 -1.53
CA ILE A 158 -12.50 12.20 -0.89
C ILE A 158 -11.99 11.51 0.38
N LYS A 159 -12.90 11.08 1.24
CA LYS A 159 -12.59 10.17 2.34
C LYS A 159 -12.73 8.74 1.83
N PRO A 160 -11.63 7.96 1.72
CA PRO A 160 -11.68 6.58 1.25
C PRO A 160 -12.34 5.65 2.27
N THR A 161 -12.76 4.49 1.78
CA THR A 161 -13.23 3.35 2.59
C THR A 161 -12.42 2.12 2.20
N PHE A 162 -13.04 0.95 2.06
CA PHE A 162 -12.34 -0.26 1.60
C PHE A 162 -11.89 -0.10 0.14
N PHE A 163 -10.61 -0.30 -0.09
CA PHE A 163 -9.95 -0.05 -1.38
C PHE A 163 -8.82 -1.03 -1.65
N TYR A 164 -8.41 -1.12 -2.91
CA TYR A 164 -7.17 -1.76 -3.35
C TYR A 164 -6.26 -0.75 -4.05
N ASN A 165 -5.04 -1.16 -4.31
CA ASN A 165 -3.92 -0.40 -4.89
C ASN A 165 -3.21 0.51 -3.88
N THR A 166 -2.19 -0.06 -3.24
CA THR A 166 -1.30 0.65 -2.30
C THR A 166 0.02 1.07 -2.94
N HIS A 167 0.13 1.03 -4.27
CA HIS A 167 1.35 1.32 -5.00
C HIS A 167 1.84 2.78 -4.91
N SER A 168 1.00 3.70 -4.42
CA SER A 168 1.37 5.10 -4.26
C SER A 168 0.56 5.80 -3.18
N TYR A 169 1.22 6.22 -2.11
CA TYR A 169 0.58 6.97 -1.03
C TYR A 169 1.58 7.83 -0.25
N ILE A 170 1.05 8.86 0.41
CA ILE A 170 1.80 9.77 1.28
C ILE A 170 1.44 9.45 2.72
N LEU A 171 2.45 9.49 3.59
CA LEU A 171 2.29 9.47 5.05
C LEU A 171 2.82 10.77 5.65
N THR A 172 2.09 11.28 6.63
CA THR A 172 2.58 12.32 7.54
C THR A 172 3.34 11.69 8.70
N GLN A 173 4.06 12.49 9.49
CA GLN A 173 4.74 12.03 10.71
C GLN A 173 3.79 11.30 11.65
N GLU A 174 2.58 11.83 11.86
CA GLU A 174 1.59 11.17 12.71
C GLU A 174 1.10 9.84 12.10
N GLY A 175 0.94 9.77 10.78
CA GLY A 175 0.62 8.54 10.08
C GLY A 175 1.72 7.48 10.25
N ILE A 176 2.98 7.87 10.08
CA ILE A 176 4.14 6.99 10.29
C ILE A 176 4.15 6.50 11.74
N ARG A 177 4.01 7.42 12.71
CA ARG A 177 3.99 7.10 14.14
C ARG A 177 2.91 6.07 14.47
N ARG A 178 1.67 6.28 14.02
CA ARG A 178 0.56 5.36 14.27
C ARG A 178 0.78 3.99 13.65
N LEU A 179 1.25 3.94 12.41
CA LEU A 179 1.53 2.66 11.77
C LEU A 179 2.60 1.86 12.52
N VAL A 180 3.64 2.53 13.03
CA VAL A 180 4.72 1.88 13.76
C VAL A 180 4.33 1.56 15.21
N GLU A 181 3.83 2.54 15.97
CA GLU A 181 3.57 2.36 17.41
C GLU A 181 2.30 1.54 17.69
N ASP A 182 1.23 1.73 16.89
CA ASP A 182 -0.07 1.14 17.19
C ASP A 182 -0.31 -0.19 16.44
N HIS A 183 0.38 -0.43 15.31
CA HIS A 183 0.03 -1.55 14.43
C HIS A 183 1.16 -2.52 14.13
N LEU A 184 2.42 -2.07 14.09
CA LEU A 184 3.52 -2.84 13.51
C LEU A 184 3.74 -4.20 14.18
N ASP A 185 3.71 -4.26 15.51
CA ASP A 185 3.94 -5.51 16.24
C ASP A 185 2.84 -6.54 15.94
N MET A 186 1.57 -6.09 15.93
CA MET A 186 0.45 -6.95 15.57
C MET A 186 0.55 -7.41 14.12
N LEU A 187 0.91 -6.49 13.20
CA LEU A 187 1.04 -6.77 11.78
C LEU A 187 2.17 -7.77 11.51
N LYS A 188 3.34 -7.61 12.13
CA LYS A 188 4.45 -8.56 11.97
C LYS A 188 4.06 -10.00 12.35
N GLN A 189 3.21 -10.15 13.36
CA GLN A 189 2.71 -11.46 13.78
C GLN A 189 1.47 -11.95 13.00
N ASN A 190 0.90 -11.09 12.14
CA ASN A 190 -0.28 -11.40 11.34
C ASN A 190 -0.19 -10.71 9.98
N ILE A 191 0.82 -11.09 9.19
CA ILE A 191 1.02 -10.52 7.84
C ILE A 191 -0.19 -10.86 6.98
N ILE A 192 -0.84 -9.82 6.48
CA ILE A 192 -1.90 -9.85 5.46
C ILE A 192 -1.47 -8.99 4.27
N VAL A 193 -2.29 -8.94 3.25
CA VAL A 193 -2.03 -8.13 2.05
C VAL A 193 -2.03 -6.64 2.39
N SER A 194 -1.15 -5.84 1.79
CA SER A 194 -1.00 -4.40 2.07
C SER A 194 -2.29 -3.60 1.89
N ASP A 195 -3.04 -3.89 0.83
CA ASP A 195 -4.33 -3.26 0.52
C ASP A 195 -5.36 -3.51 1.62
N GLU A 196 -5.43 -4.74 2.08
CA GLU A 196 -6.34 -5.18 3.13
C GLU A 196 -5.97 -4.56 4.49
N PHE A 197 -4.68 -4.53 4.81
CA PHE A 197 -4.18 -3.91 6.04
C PHE A 197 -4.46 -2.40 6.07
N LEU A 198 -4.07 -1.66 5.02
CA LEU A 198 -4.31 -0.22 4.99
C LEU A 198 -5.81 0.10 5.01
N SER A 199 -6.63 -0.69 4.31
CA SER A 199 -8.08 -0.55 4.40
C SER A 199 -8.60 -0.78 5.82
N ALA A 200 -8.05 -1.75 6.56
CA ALA A 200 -8.47 -2.06 7.93
C ALA A 200 -8.15 -0.93 8.92
N VAL A 201 -6.97 -0.30 8.79
CA VAL A 201 -6.55 0.79 9.70
C VAL A 201 -7.15 2.16 9.34
N ILE A 202 -7.67 2.32 8.12
CA ILE A 202 -8.35 3.54 7.65
C ILE A 202 -9.85 3.50 7.93
N ALA A 203 -10.49 2.37 7.65
CA ALA A 203 -11.93 2.25 7.66
C ALA A 203 -12.39 0.88 8.17
N SER A 204 -13.69 0.61 8.06
CA SER A 204 -14.24 -0.69 8.44
C SER A 204 -13.92 -1.74 7.36
N HIS A 205 -13.02 -2.66 7.67
CA HIS A 205 -12.76 -3.81 6.79
C HIS A 205 -13.99 -4.74 6.72
N PRO A 206 -14.33 -5.34 5.55
CA PRO A 206 -15.48 -6.24 5.43
C PRO A 206 -15.35 -7.52 6.28
N ARG A 207 -14.13 -8.00 6.53
CA ARG A 207 -13.87 -9.17 7.39
C ARG A 207 -13.89 -8.79 8.87
N PRO A 208 -14.77 -9.39 9.70
CA PRO A 208 -14.85 -9.08 11.13
C PRO A 208 -13.58 -9.44 11.91
N ASP A 209 -12.90 -10.52 11.56
CA ASP A 209 -11.64 -10.97 12.17
C ASP A 209 -10.52 -9.95 11.96
N VAL A 210 -10.38 -9.41 10.76
CA VAL A 210 -9.41 -8.35 10.44
C VAL A 210 -9.73 -7.06 11.19
N ARG A 211 -11.03 -6.67 11.29
CA ARG A 211 -11.45 -5.50 12.08
C ARG A 211 -11.15 -5.62 13.57
N GLN A 212 -11.21 -6.84 14.12
CA GLN A 212 -10.87 -7.08 15.52
C GLN A 212 -9.38 -7.02 15.79
N MET A 213 -8.57 -7.34 14.78
CA MET A 213 -7.12 -7.39 14.86
C MET A 213 -6.49 -5.99 14.76
N PHE A 214 -7.01 -5.15 13.86
CA PHE A 214 -6.44 -3.83 13.57
C PHE A 214 -7.42 -2.71 13.91
N ILE A 215 -6.93 -1.75 14.70
CA ILE A 215 -7.72 -0.57 15.11
C ILE A 215 -7.79 0.40 13.92
N SER A 216 -8.99 0.87 13.58
CA SER A 216 -9.16 1.90 12.55
C SER A 216 -8.91 3.29 13.13
N ASN A 217 -7.64 3.73 13.14
CA ASN A 217 -7.21 5.00 13.72
C ASN A 217 -6.40 5.89 12.76
N ILE A 218 -6.21 5.47 11.52
CA ILE A 218 -5.53 6.26 10.48
C ILE A 218 -6.56 7.14 9.78
N ARG A 219 -6.37 8.46 9.85
CA ARG A 219 -7.20 9.44 9.14
C ARG A 219 -6.74 9.54 7.70
N ALA A 220 -7.52 9.04 6.77
CA ALA A 220 -7.12 9.02 5.37
C ALA A 220 -7.94 9.95 4.51
N ILE A 221 -7.28 10.49 3.50
CA ILE A 221 -7.85 11.10 2.31
C ILE A 221 -7.35 10.34 1.07
N ALA A 222 -8.07 10.47 -0.03
CA ALA A 222 -7.65 9.94 -1.31
C ALA A 222 -7.92 10.96 -2.40
N THR A 223 -7.06 11.01 -3.41
CA THR A 223 -7.30 11.87 -4.56
C THR A 223 -8.47 11.32 -5.39
N ARG A 224 -9.31 12.20 -5.95
CA ARG A 224 -10.43 11.80 -6.82
C ARG A 224 -9.97 11.16 -8.12
N HIS A 225 -8.81 11.58 -8.61
CA HIS A 225 -8.17 11.07 -9.82
C HIS A 225 -6.84 10.40 -9.45
N SER A 226 -6.49 9.34 -10.17
CA SER A 226 -5.20 8.70 -10.00
C SER A 226 -4.12 9.56 -10.62
N TYR A 227 -3.25 10.14 -9.80
CA TYR A 227 -2.08 10.92 -10.24
C TYR A 227 -0.84 10.06 -10.46
N ILE A 228 -0.80 8.90 -9.83
CA ILE A 228 0.25 7.90 -10.04
C ILE A 228 -0.46 6.57 -10.31
N THR A 229 -0.29 6.05 -11.52
CA THR A 229 -0.88 4.79 -11.97
C THR A 229 0.16 3.68 -11.93
N GLN A 230 -0.17 2.50 -12.41
CA GLN A 230 0.72 1.33 -12.49
C GLN A 230 0.93 0.89 -13.93
N THR A 231 2.11 0.35 -14.24
CA THR A 231 2.45 -0.22 -15.56
C THR A 231 1.85 -1.63 -15.76
N ARG A 232 0.82 -1.94 -15.10
CA ARG A 232 0.17 -3.23 -14.77
C ARG A 232 0.25 -4.36 -15.78
N TYR A 233 0.33 -4.09 -17.06
CA TYR A 233 0.07 -5.12 -18.06
C TYR A 233 1.22 -5.43 -19.00
N GLU A 234 2.23 -4.59 -19.05
CA GLU A 234 3.42 -4.86 -19.86
C GLU A 234 4.42 -5.78 -19.15
N SER A 235 4.33 -5.86 -17.83
CA SER A 235 5.16 -6.72 -16.97
C SER A 235 4.41 -7.91 -16.37
N ALA A 236 3.21 -8.21 -16.82
CA ALA A 236 2.33 -9.26 -16.26
C ALA A 236 3.00 -10.65 -16.14
N GLY A 237 4.02 -10.94 -16.92
CA GLY A 237 4.82 -12.16 -16.78
C GLY A 237 5.82 -12.15 -15.61
N ASN A 238 5.91 -11.06 -14.84
CA ASN A 238 6.85 -10.91 -13.72
C ASN A 238 6.17 -10.47 -12.40
N SER A 239 4.85 -10.38 -12.37
CA SER A 239 4.14 -10.05 -11.13
C SER A 239 4.28 -11.20 -10.13
N LEU A 240 4.97 -10.95 -9.03
CA LEU A 240 5.11 -11.92 -7.92
C LEU A 240 3.80 -12.12 -7.14
N THR A 241 2.76 -11.36 -7.46
CA THR A 241 1.42 -11.48 -6.88
C THR A 241 0.49 -12.35 -7.72
N GLU A 242 0.89 -12.70 -8.97
CA GLU A 242 0.13 -13.64 -9.78
C GLU A 242 0.54 -15.08 -9.44
N PRO A 243 -0.41 -16.02 -9.37
CA PRO A 243 -0.10 -17.43 -9.26
C PRO A 243 0.76 -17.85 -10.46
N LEU A 244 1.78 -18.67 -10.23
CA LEU A 244 2.51 -19.32 -11.29
C LEU A 244 1.50 -20.05 -12.18
N GLU A 245 1.61 -19.89 -13.52
CA GLU A 245 0.73 -20.53 -14.49
C GLU A 245 0.54 -22.01 -14.12
N GLY A 246 -0.69 -22.40 -13.83
CA GLY A 246 -1.10 -23.76 -13.48
C GLY A 246 -1.62 -23.99 -12.07
N GLU A 247 -1.52 -23.02 -11.15
CA GLU A 247 -1.96 -23.22 -9.75
C GLU A 247 -3.38 -22.73 -9.42
N LEU A 248 -3.96 -21.87 -10.25
CA LEU A 248 -5.36 -21.46 -10.09
C LEU A 248 -6.05 -21.37 -11.45
N SER A 249 -7.01 -22.23 -11.70
CA SER A 249 -8.02 -21.96 -12.73
C SER A 249 -8.83 -20.74 -12.28
N GLU A 250 -8.77 -19.64 -13.06
CA GLU A 250 -9.58 -18.43 -12.78
C GLU A 250 -11.05 -18.84 -12.54
N PRO A 251 -11.63 -18.50 -11.38
CA PRO A 251 -13.07 -18.44 -11.29
C PRO A 251 -13.50 -17.30 -12.24
N GLN A 252 -14.44 -17.59 -13.11
CA GLN A 252 -15.00 -16.60 -14.03
C GLN A 252 -15.43 -15.36 -13.22
N ARG A 253 -14.91 -14.20 -13.61
CA ARG A 253 -15.36 -12.91 -13.05
C ARG A 253 -16.86 -12.81 -13.24
N PRO A 254 -17.62 -12.41 -12.21
CA PRO A 254 -19.03 -12.12 -12.38
C PRO A 254 -19.28 -11.00 -13.37
#